data_ffa4e1628a9b612d5ae555d2bf188e4c
#
_entry.id   ffa4e1628a9b612d5ae555d2bf188e4c
#
_cell.length_a   1.000
_cell.length_b   1.000
_cell.length_c   1.000
_cell.angle_alpha   90.00
_cell.angle_beta   90.00
_cell.angle_gamma   90.00
#
_symmetry.space_group_name_H-M   'P 1'
#
loop_
_entity.id
_entity.type
_entity.pdbx_description
1 polymer ?
#
loop_
_entity_poly.entity_id
_entity_poly.type
_entity_poly.pdbx_seq_one_letter_code
_entity_poly.pdbx_strand_id
1 'polypeptide(L)'
;MLRPCSKEEFKKYADFIADLAMDPTKCSYPVYFDGISTKEDFIEDTLKSFEKNDAEVLLFEYEGKVEGLIRYFWIPEDLYMQTVCFNINNGTEQALSEFLKYVSKRFSGYDLYLGFPADNIKTINYFEKQGIECIENDYNNIAFLEKNNLKQKNQNIVHINKNNYPLFQSLHSQNEEDIYWNSKRILEDLDNWFVFAKEENGIALGAVYYTFIPNTDGDYEIFGIDIDQNKFDLELFKELLCSALLDVKQRNGKHVVFFCDKEYEQTAIDCGFTCIGNYLCFKTHL
;
A
#
# COMPACT_ATOMS: atom_id res chain seq x y z
N MET A 1 -24.56 -10.27 -9.27
CA MET A 1 -24.65 -11.24 -8.15
C MET A 1 -23.25 -11.70 -7.78
N LEU A 2 -22.91 -11.61 -6.51
CA LEU A 2 -21.63 -12.03 -5.97
C LEU A 2 -21.64 -13.51 -5.58
N ARG A 3 -20.59 -14.25 -5.93
CA ARG A 3 -20.47 -15.69 -5.58
C ARG A 3 -19.01 -16.12 -5.44
N PRO A 4 -18.72 -17.17 -4.63
CA PRO A 4 -17.39 -17.74 -4.54
C PRO A 4 -16.86 -18.17 -5.90
N CYS A 5 -15.56 -17.96 -6.12
CA CYS A 5 -14.83 -18.38 -7.32
C CYS A 5 -13.95 -19.60 -7.00
N SER A 6 -13.92 -20.58 -7.90
CA SER A 6 -12.91 -21.64 -7.83
C SER A 6 -11.68 -21.29 -8.65
N LYS A 7 -10.51 -21.91 -8.31
CA LYS A 7 -9.25 -21.74 -9.04
C LYS A 7 -9.41 -22.05 -10.55
N GLU A 8 -10.16 -23.11 -10.87
CA GLU A 8 -10.42 -23.52 -12.25
C GLU A 8 -11.37 -22.56 -12.98
N GLU A 9 -12.26 -21.91 -12.26
CA GLU A 9 -13.14 -20.93 -12.82
C GLU A 9 -12.42 -19.59 -13.07
N PHE A 10 -11.59 -19.14 -12.13
CA PHE A 10 -10.75 -17.96 -12.31
C PHE A 10 -9.91 -18.06 -13.59
N LYS A 11 -9.28 -19.21 -13.87
CA LYS A 11 -8.47 -19.42 -15.07
C LYS A 11 -9.21 -19.12 -16.38
N LYS A 12 -10.54 -19.28 -16.41
CA LYS A 12 -11.35 -18.98 -17.60
C LYS A 12 -11.51 -17.48 -17.87
N TYR A 13 -11.37 -16.67 -16.83
CA TYR A 13 -11.57 -15.22 -16.88
C TYR A 13 -10.29 -14.45 -16.56
N ALA A 14 -9.15 -15.15 -16.36
CA ALA A 14 -7.91 -14.56 -15.86
C ALA A 14 -7.44 -13.37 -16.71
N ASP A 15 -7.38 -13.53 -18.02
CA ASP A 15 -6.95 -12.46 -18.94
C ASP A 15 -7.90 -11.25 -18.86
N PHE A 16 -9.21 -11.48 -18.87
CA PHE A 16 -10.20 -10.41 -18.76
C PHE A 16 -10.06 -9.64 -17.44
N ILE A 17 -9.92 -10.35 -16.32
CA ILE A 17 -9.76 -9.71 -15.00
C ILE A 17 -8.40 -9.01 -14.87
N ALA A 18 -7.34 -9.58 -15.45
CA ALA A 18 -6.04 -8.93 -15.52
C ALA A 18 -6.09 -7.63 -16.35
N ASP A 19 -6.87 -7.60 -17.44
CA ASP A 19 -7.10 -6.35 -18.18
C ASP A 19 -7.78 -5.28 -17.32
N LEU A 20 -8.71 -5.65 -16.43
CA LEU A 20 -9.32 -4.72 -15.49
C LEU A 20 -8.30 -4.20 -14.45
N ALA A 21 -7.37 -5.05 -14.00
CA ALA A 21 -6.32 -4.66 -13.06
C ALA A 21 -5.35 -3.59 -13.61
N MET A 22 -5.27 -3.48 -14.96
CA MET A 22 -4.47 -2.47 -15.64
C MET A 22 -5.22 -1.16 -15.91
N ASP A 23 -6.52 -1.07 -15.58
CA ASP A 23 -7.36 0.10 -15.83
C ASP A 23 -7.65 0.84 -14.50
N PRO A 24 -7.04 2.03 -14.27
CA PRO A 24 -7.23 2.76 -13.01
C PRO A 24 -8.68 3.17 -12.74
N THR A 25 -9.52 3.19 -13.77
CA THR A 25 -10.96 3.52 -13.62
C THR A 25 -11.81 2.33 -13.15
N LYS A 26 -11.23 1.12 -13.08
CA LYS A 26 -11.94 -0.14 -12.80
C LYS A 26 -11.30 -1.00 -11.72
N CYS A 27 -10.02 -0.76 -11.40
CA CYS A 27 -9.29 -1.56 -10.43
C CYS A 27 -9.26 -0.94 -9.03
N SER A 28 -8.75 -1.73 -8.09
CA SER A 28 -8.36 -1.32 -6.75
C SER A 28 -6.86 -1.49 -6.53
N TYR A 29 -6.34 -1.08 -5.37
CA TYR A 29 -4.99 -1.38 -4.95
C TYR A 29 -4.85 -2.82 -4.42
N PRO A 30 -3.66 -3.46 -4.58
CA PRO A 30 -2.49 -2.95 -5.29
C PRO A 30 -2.75 -2.81 -6.80
N VAL A 31 -2.13 -1.81 -7.41
CA VAL A 31 -2.27 -1.55 -8.84
C VAL A 31 -1.25 -2.34 -9.66
N TYR A 32 -1.58 -2.62 -10.92
CA TYR A 32 -0.72 -3.36 -11.85
C TYR A 32 -0.38 -2.54 -13.11
N PHE A 33 -0.71 -1.26 -13.11
CA PHE A 33 -0.31 -0.28 -14.15
C PHE A 33 0.85 0.61 -13.70
N ASP A 34 1.57 0.21 -12.66
CA ASP A 34 2.64 0.95 -12.01
C ASP A 34 3.98 0.94 -12.79
N GLY A 35 4.07 0.12 -13.85
CA GLY A 35 5.30 -0.07 -14.64
C GLY A 35 6.29 -1.05 -14.00
N ILE A 36 5.94 -1.66 -12.87
CA ILE A 36 6.68 -2.73 -12.21
C ILE A 36 5.93 -4.05 -12.42
N SER A 37 4.68 -4.08 -12.00
CA SER A 37 3.82 -5.26 -12.00
C SER A 37 3.24 -5.53 -13.40
N THR A 38 3.02 -6.81 -13.71
CA THR A 38 2.50 -7.27 -14.98
C THR A 38 1.13 -7.95 -14.82
N LYS A 39 0.46 -8.25 -15.92
CA LYS A 39 -0.76 -9.07 -15.91
C LYS A 39 -0.49 -10.48 -15.39
N GLU A 40 0.65 -11.02 -15.70
CA GLU A 40 1.11 -12.33 -15.25
C GLU A 40 1.26 -12.33 -13.72
N ASP A 41 1.84 -11.28 -13.13
CA ASP A 41 1.97 -11.13 -11.67
C ASP A 41 0.58 -11.07 -11.01
N PHE A 42 -0.36 -10.31 -11.57
CA PHE A 42 -1.75 -10.29 -11.08
C PHE A 42 -2.38 -11.68 -11.07
N ILE A 43 -2.22 -12.44 -12.17
CA ILE A 43 -2.78 -13.79 -12.30
C ILE A 43 -2.13 -14.72 -11.29
N GLU A 44 -0.81 -14.67 -11.13
CA GLU A 44 -0.07 -15.51 -10.18
C GLU A 44 -0.48 -15.21 -8.73
N ASP A 45 -0.56 -13.95 -8.35
CA ASP A 45 -0.97 -13.53 -6.99
C ASP A 45 -2.42 -13.92 -6.69
N THR A 46 -3.30 -13.84 -7.68
CA THR A 46 -4.66 -14.31 -7.53
C THR A 46 -4.72 -15.82 -7.33
N LEU A 47 -3.90 -16.58 -8.08
CA LEU A 47 -3.82 -18.03 -7.94
C LEU A 47 -3.28 -18.47 -6.56
N LYS A 48 -2.33 -17.73 -5.99
CA LYS A 48 -1.81 -17.96 -4.62
C LYS A 48 -2.90 -17.77 -3.55
N SER A 49 -3.85 -16.87 -3.77
CA SER A 49 -4.92 -16.62 -2.80
C SER A 49 -5.87 -17.80 -2.60
N PHE A 50 -6.02 -18.70 -3.61
CA PHE A 50 -6.81 -19.92 -3.46
C PHE A 50 -6.15 -20.96 -2.54
N GLU A 51 -4.89 -20.77 -2.16
CA GLU A 51 -4.13 -21.67 -1.29
C GLU A 51 -4.12 -21.20 0.17
N LYS A 52 -4.69 -20.02 0.45
CA LYS A 52 -4.76 -19.40 1.77
C LYS A 52 -6.10 -19.71 2.44
N ASN A 53 -6.07 -19.87 3.77
CA ASN A 53 -7.27 -20.09 4.58
C ASN A 53 -7.92 -18.78 5.07
N ASP A 54 -7.17 -17.70 5.02
CA ASP A 54 -7.51 -16.35 5.46
C ASP A 54 -7.75 -15.39 4.29
N ALA A 55 -8.04 -15.93 3.12
CA ALA A 55 -8.36 -15.17 1.92
C ALA A 55 -9.54 -15.81 1.16
N GLU A 56 -10.27 -14.99 0.44
CA GLU A 56 -11.37 -15.45 -0.42
C GLU A 56 -11.36 -14.70 -1.75
N VAL A 57 -11.77 -15.41 -2.79
CA VAL A 57 -11.92 -14.90 -4.15
C VAL A 57 -13.37 -15.04 -4.58
N LEU A 58 -13.98 -13.95 -5.00
CA LEU A 58 -15.37 -13.88 -5.43
C LEU A 58 -15.45 -13.39 -6.87
N LEU A 59 -16.33 -13.98 -7.68
CA LEU A 59 -16.74 -13.44 -8.97
C LEU A 59 -17.98 -12.58 -8.82
N PHE A 60 -18.01 -11.50 -9.57
CA PHE A 60 -19.18 -10.65 -9.70
C PHE A 60 -19.81 -10.82 -11.08
N GLU A 61 -21.10 -11.18 -11.10
CA GLU A 61 -21.91 -11.30 -12.30
C GLU A 61 -22.94 -10.16 -12.38
N TYR A 62 -22.99 -9.51 -13.53
CA TYR A 62 -23.93 -8.47 -13.84
C TYR A 62 -24.59 -8.76 -15.21
N GLU A 63 -25.93 -8.70 -15.29
CA GLU A 63 -26.70 -9.01 -16.51
C GLU A 63 -26.34 -10.36 -17.16
N GLY A 64 -26.06 -11.37 -16.31
CA GLY A 64 -25.76 -12.73 -16.76
C GLY A 64 -24.34 -12.94 -17.30
N LYS A 65 -23.41 -11.99 -17.09
CA LYS A 65 -22.01 -12.08 -17.48
C LYS A 65 -21.11 -11.85 -16.28
N VAL A 66 -19.94 -12.49 -16.29
CA VAL A 66 -18.89 -12.16 -15.33
C VAL A 66 -18.33 -10.77 -15.68
N GLU A 67 -18.46 -9.83 -14.75
CA GLU A 67 -18.06 -8.42 -14.92
C GLU A 67 -16.99 -7.99 -13.93
N GLY A 68 -16.50 -8.88 -13.08
CA GLY A 68 -15.41 -8.55 -12.19
C GLY A 68 -15.03 -9.63 -11.20
N LEU A 69 -14.01 -9.31 -10.41
CA LEU A 69 -13.46 -10.15 -9.36
C LEU A 69 -13.16 -9.31 -8.13
N ILE A 70 -13.45 -9.88 -6.96
CA ILE A 70 -13.09 -9.33 -5.66
C ILE A 70 -12.24 -10.36 -4.94
N ARG A 71 -11.07 -9.93 -4.46
CA ARG A 71 -10.17 -10.73 -3.64
C ARG A 71 -9.87 -9.94 -2.38
N TYR A 72 -9.99 -10.60 -1.24
CA TYR A 72 -9.73 -10.01 0.06
C TYR A 72 -9.16 -11.03 1.03
N PHE A 73 -8.52 -10.55 2.08
CA PHE A 73 -8.01 -11.37 3.17
C PHE A 73 -8.41 -10.77 4.53
N TRP A 74 -8.24 -11.56 5.59
CA TRP A 74 -8.53 -11.12 6.96
C TRP A 74 -7.48 -11.64 7.94
N ILE A 75 -7.29 -10.90 9.03
CA ILE A 75 -6.42 -11.24 10.15
C ILE A 75 -7.29 -11.29 11.41
N PRO A 76 -7.66 -12.49 11.89
CA PRO A 76 -8.59 -12.63 13.02
C PRO A 76 -8.10 -11.98 14.31
N GLU A 77 -6.80 -12.05 14.57
CA GLU A 77 -6.17 -11.52 15.79
C GLU A 77 -6.30 -10.00 15.89
N ASP A 78 -6.30 -9.32 14.75
CA ASP A 78 -6.37 -7.87 14.65
C ASP A 78 -7.78 -7.36 14.29
N LEU A 79 -8.75 -8.26 14.07
CA LEU A 79 -10.07 -7.94 13.51
C LEU A 79 -9.96 -7.06 12.24
N TYR A 80 -8.94 -7.35 11.44
CA TYR A 80 -8.56 -6.60 10.24
C TYR A 80 -8.98 -7.34 8.97
N MET A 81 -9.48 -6.61 7.98
CA MET A 81 -9.80 -7.12 6.64
C MET A 81 -9.37 -6.11 5.58
N GLN A 82 -8.83 -6.59 4.48
CA GLN A 82 -8.44 -5.74 3.35
C GLN A 82 -8.79 -6.37 2.02
N THR A 83 -9.30 -5.55 1.10
CA THR A 83 -9.38 -5.94 -0.31
C THR A 83 -8.01 -5.77 -0.97
N VAL A 84 -7.61 -6.78 -1.74
CA VAL A 84 -6.37 -6.76 -2.56
C VAL A 84 -6.67 -6.95 -4.05
N CYS A 85 -7.95 -6.95 -4.41
CA CYS A 85 -8.48 -6.81 -5.74
C CYS A 85 -9.97 -6.51 -5.63
N PHE A 86 -10.41 -5.43 -6.26
CA PHE A 86 -11.82 -5.09 -6.46
C PHE A 86 -11.96 -4.53 -7.88
N ASN A 87 -11.88 -5.42 -8.88
CA ASN A 87 -11.79 -5.05 -10.27
C ASN A 87 -13.13 -5.30 -10.94
N ILE A 88 -13.84 -4.23 -11.30
CA ILE A 88 -15.22 -4.31 -11.82
C ILE A 88 -15.35 -3.52 -13.12
N ASN A 89 -15.82 -4.18 -14.18
CA ASN A 89 -16.08 -3.57 -15.48
C ASN A 89 -17.42 -2.82 -15.50
N ASN A 90 -18.51 -3.51 -15.14
CA ASN A 90 -19.85 -2.95 -15.10
C ASN A 90 -20.56 -3.30 -13.79
N GLY A 91 -21.51 -2.43 -13.35
CA GLY A 91 -22.29 -2.67 -12.14
C GLY A 91 -21.55 -2.41 -10.84
N THR A 92 -20.60 -1.47 -10.80
CA THR A 92 -19.72 -1.17 -9.66
C THR A 92 -20.52 -0.89 -8.37
N GLU A 93 -21.57 -0.05 -8.40
CA GLU A 93 -22.39 0.25 -7.21
C GLU A 93 -23.07 -1.01 -6.65
N GLN A 94 -23.56 -1.90 -7.54
CA GLN A 94 -24.16 -3.16 -7.13
C GLN A 94 -23.10 -4.11 -6.54
N ALA A 95 -21.92 -4.21 -7.17
CA ALA A 95 -20.81 -5.03 -6.66
C ALA A 95 -20.39 -4.61 -5.24
N LEU A 96 -20.22 -3.30 -5.01
CA LEU A 96 -19.89 -2.74 -3.70
C LEU A 96 -20.97 -3.04 -2.66
N SER A 97 -22.25 -2.77 -3.01
CA SER A 97 -23.38 -3.05 -2.11
C SER A 97 -23.49 -4.53 -1.74
N GLU A 98 -23.34 -5.43 -2.72
CA GLU A 98 -23.38 -6.87 -2.48
C GLU A 98 -22.18 -7.34 -1.66
N PHE A 99 -20.97 -6.80 -1.92
CA PHE A 99 -19.76 -7.15 -1.19
C PHE A 99 -19.84 -6.71 0.28
N LEU A 100 -20.17 -5.46 0.55
CA LEU A 100 -20.32 -4.95 1.92
C LEU A 100 -21.35 -5.78 2.70
N LYS A 101 -22.49 -6.09 2.09
CA LYS A 101 -23.52 -6.95 2.70
C LYS A 101 -23.03 -8.39 2.92
N TYR A 102 -22.19 -8.91 2.03
CA TYR A 102 -21.62 -10.26 2.14
C TYR A 102 -20.66 -10.37 3.31
N VAL A 103 -19.71 -9.42 3.41
CA VAL A 103 -18.69 -9.46 4.48
C VAL A 103 -19.27 -9.08 5.84
N SER A 104 -20.19 -8.10 5.95
CA SER A 104 -20.82 -7.71 7.22
C SER A 104 -21.59 -8.84 7.90
N LYS A 105 -22.12 -9.80 7.13
CA LYS A 105 -22.79 -10.99 7.69
C LYS A 105 -21.85 -12.02 8.29
N ARG A 106 -20.57 -12.00 7.90
CA ARG A 106 -19.58 -13.04 8.23
C ARG A 106 -18.52 -12.56 9.19
N PHE A 107 -18.22 -11.27 9.19
CA PHE A 107 -17.08 -10.66 9.85
C PHE A 107 -17.49 -9.50 10.75
N SER A 108 -18.47 -9.75 11.65
CA SER A 108 -18.91 -8.73 12.61
C SER A 108 -17.76 -8.30 13.52
N GLY A 109 -17.54 -6.99 13.64
CA GLY A 109 -16.51 -6.40 14.48
C GLY A 109 -15.15 -6.23 13.80
N TYR A 110 -15.04 -6.55 12.50
CA TYR A 110 -13.82 -6.29 11.74
C TYR A 110 -13.82 -4.87 11.16
N ASP A 111 -12.64 -4.29 11.05
CA ASP A 111 -12.40 -3.11 10.24
C ASP A 111 -12.02 -3.54 8.82
N LEU A 112 -12.77 -3.07 7.83
CA LEU A 112 -12.54 -3.34 6.41
C LEU A 112 -11.87 -2.14 5.75
N TYR A 113 -10.74 -2.40 5.10
CA TYR A 113 -9.97 -1.42 4.33
C TYR A 113 -10.07 -1.69 2.83
N LEU A 114 -10.33 -0.62 2.06
CA LEU A 114 -10.55 -0.69 0.63
C LEU A 114 -9.76 0.45 -0.06
N GLY A 115 -8.67 0.09 -0.76
CA GLY A 115 -7.83 1.04 -1.48
C GLY A 115 -8.20 1.15 -2.95
N PHE A 116 -8.32 2.38 -3.48
CA PHE A 116 -8.65 2.62 -4.89
C PHE A 116 -7.83 3.77 -5.49
N PRO A 117 -7.51 3.71 -6.81
CA PRO A 117 -7.06 4.90 -7.53
C PRO A 117 -8.16 5.98 -7.55
N ALA A 118 -7.76 7.23 -7.43
CA ALA A 118 -8.70 8.36 -7.54
C ALA A 118 -9.45 8.42 -8.88
N ASP A 119 -8.92 7.78 -9.91
CA ASP A 119 -9.56 7.65 -11.23
C ASP A 119 -10.78 6.71 -11.21
N ASN A 120 -10.93 5.86 -10.19
CA ASN A 120 -12.10 4.99 -10.03
C ASN A 120 -13.29 5.77 -9.44
N ILE A 121 -13.70 6.79 -10.15
CA ILE A 121 -14.74 7.76 -9.74
C ILE A 121 -16.06 7.09 -9.34
N LYS A 122 -16.45 5.96 -9.99
CA LYS A 122 -17.69 5.26 -9.66
C LYS A 122 -17.66 4.70 -8.24
N THR A 123 -16.54 4.13 -7.85
CA THR A 123 -16.31 3.58 -6.50
C THR A 123 -16.27 4.69 -5.46
N ILE A 124 -15.51 5.75 -5.73
CA ILE A 124 -15.36 6.90 -4.83
C ILE A 124 -16.71 7.57 -4.56
N ASN A 125 -17.47 7.88 -5.61
CA ASN A 125 -18.81 8.46 -5.49
C ASN A 125 -19.77 7.55 -4.69
N TYR A 126 -19.63 6.24 -4.81
CA TYR A 126 -20.45 5.31 -4.01
C TYR A 126 -20.11 5.44 -2.53
N PHE A 127 -18.82 5.43 -2.15
CA PHE A 127 -18.39 5.56 -0.75
C PHE A 127 -18.81 6.89 -0.14
N GLU A 128 -18.63 8.00 -0.86
CA GLU A 128 -19.11 9.31 -0.43
C GLU A 128 -20.62 9.32 -0.15
N LYS A 129 -21.43 8.75 -1.05
CA LYS A 129 -22.89 8.64 -0.86
C LYS A 129 -23.28 7.78 0.34
N GLN A 130 -22.47 6.76 0.66
CA GLN A 130 -22.69 5.89 1.81
C GLN A 130 -22.15 6.46 3.11
N GLY A 131 -21.40 7.56 3.07
CA GLY A 131 -20.73 8.15 4.24
C GLY A 131 -19.59 7.27 4.77
N ILE A 132 -18.97 6.45 3.91
CA ILE A 132 -17.79 5.66 4.28
C ILE A 132 -16.57 6.56 4.28
N GLU A 133 -15.82 6.55 5.37
CA GLU A 133 -14.71 7.46 5.60
C GLU A 133 -13.52 7.16 4.69
N CYS A 134 -12.98 8.20 4.06
CA CYS A 134 -11.68 8.16 3.39
C CYS A 134 -10.61 8.51 4.44
N ILE A 135 -9.79 7.55 4.82
CA ILE A 135 -8.77 7.70 5.89
C ILE A 135 -7.38 8.05 5.34
N GLU A 136 -7.12 7.73 4.06
CA GLU A 136 -5.86 8.09 3.39
C GLU A 136 -6.14 8.65 2.00
N ASN A 137 -5.39 9.67 1.61
CA ASN A 137 -5.45 10.32 0.29
C ASN A 137 -4.03 10.72 -0.12
N ASP A 138 -3.28 9.75 -0.62
CA ASP A 138 -1.86 9.86 -0.87
C ASP A 138 -1.50 9.77 -2.35
N TYR A 139 -0.39 10.38 -2.70
CA TYR A 139 0.22 10.21 -4.02
C TYR A 139 1.10 8.97 -4.03
N ASN A 140 0.80 8.04 -4.93
CA ASN A 140 1.60 6.84 -5.15
C ASN A 140 2.77 7.16 -6.08
N ASN A 141 3.98 7.04 -5.56
CA ASN A 141 5.22 7.37 -6.24
C ASN A 141 6.12 6.15 -6.37
N ILE A 142 6.79 5.99 -7.51
CA ILE A 142 7.73 4.91 -7.77
C ILE A 142 9.07 5.45 -8.23
N ALA A 143 10.16 5.00 -7.61
CA ALA A 143 11.52 5.26 -8.06
C ALA A 143 12.12 4.03 -8.74
N PHE A 144 12.56 4.18 -9.99
CA PHE A 144 13.32 3.17 -10.74
C PHE A 144 14.81 3.40 -10.53
N LEU A 145 15.45 2.60 -9.68
CA LEU A 145 16.81 2.88 -9.18
C LEU A 145 17.91 2.72 -10.23
N GLU A 146 17.68 1.95 -11.28
CA GLU A 146 18.63 1.86 -12.42
C GLU A 146 18.79 3.21 -13.14
N LYS A 147 17.72 4.00 -13.22
CA LYS A 147 17.69 5.30 -13.89
C LYS A 147 18.09 6.46 -12.98
N ASN A 148 18.23 6.20 -11.67
CA ASN A 148 18.39 7.25 -10.68
C ASN A 148 19.87 7.55 -10.38
N ASN A 149 20.30 8.79 -10.63
CA ASN A 149 21.65 9.30 -10.34
C ASN A 149 21.71 9.95 -8.95
N LEU A 150 21.48 9.15 -7.92
CA LEU A 150 21.54 9.62 -6.54
C LEU A 150 22.97 10.04 -6.19
N LYS A 151 23.13 11.26 -5.69
CA LYS A 151 24.41 11.77 -5.15
C LYS A 151 24.38 11.67 -3.64
N GLN A 152 25.37 10.98 -3.09
CA GLN A 152 25.52 10.83 -1.65
C GLN A 152 25.89 12.16 -0.99
N LYS A 153 25.04 12.62 -0.04
CA LYS A 153 25.34 13.74 0.85
C LYS A 153 24.70 13.51 2.22
N ASN A 154 25.04 12.42 2.89
CA ASN A 154 24.37 12.09 4.15
C ASN A 154 25.39 12.08 5.29
N GLN A 155 25.52 13.21 5.99
CA GLN A 155 26.25 13.29 7.25
C GLN A 155 25.25 13.05 8.41
N ASN A 156 25.67 12.24 9.39
CA ASN A 156 24.92 11.96 10.63
C ASN A 156 23.60 11.20 10.45
N ILE A 157 23.48 10.38 9.41
CA ILE A 157 22.39 9.40 9.31
C ILE A 157 22.87 8.08 9.89
N VAL A 158 22.13 7.59 10.88
CA VAL A 158 22.45 6.35 11.60
C VAL A 158 21.42 5.27 11.27
N HIS A 159 21.88 4.05 11.08
CA HIS A 159 21.01 2.89 10.97
C HIS A 159 20.47 2.52 12.37
N ILE A 160 19.17 2.36 12.47
CA ILE A 160 18.49 1.96 13.72
C ILE A 160 18.55 0.43 13.85
N ASN A 161 18.92 -0.01 15.05
CA ASN A 161 18.94 -1.40 15.47
C ASN A 161 18.39 -1.51 16.90
N LYS A 162 18.34 -2.71 17.48
CA LYS A 162 17.78 -2.93 18.83
C LYS A 162 18.43 -2.07 19.93
N ASN A 163 19.72 -1.71 19.79
CA ASN A 163 20.43 -0.95 20.82
C ASN A 163 20.09 0.55 20.83
N ASN A 164 19.80 1.13 19.65
CA ASN A 164 19.49 2.55 19.49
C ASN A 164 18.03 2.77 19.04
N TYR A 165 17.17 1.74 19.09
CA TYR A 165 15.76 1.80 18.75
C TYR A 165 14.96 2.94 19.42
N PRO A 166 15.27 3.31 20.69
CA PRO A 166 14.61 4.46 21.33
C PRO A 166 14.71 5.79 20.58
N LEU A 167 15.72 5.97 19.71
CA LEU A 167 15.81 7.16 18.84
C LEU A 167 14.65 7.22 17.85
N PHE A 168 14.36 6.11 17.17
CA PHE A 168 13.22 6.00 16.26
C PHE A 168 11.89 6.06 17.01
N GLN A 169 11.77 5.27 18.07
CA GLN A 169 10.55 5.20 18.87
C GLN A 169 10.10 6.58 19.39
N SER A 170 11.03 7.44 19.77
CA SER A 170 10.71 8.78 20.26
C SER A 170 10.05 9.70 19.24
N LEU A 171 10.31 9.47 17.95
CA LEU A 171 9.65 10.18 16.84
C LEU A 171 8.36 9.48 16.44
N HIS A 172 8.44 8.18 16.16
CA HIS A 172 7.36 7.41 15.59
C HIS A 172 6.13 7.36 16.52
N SER A 173 6.34 7.21 17.83
CA SER A 173 5.26 7.20 18.83
C SER A 173 4.44 8.49 18.94
N GLN A 174 4.89 9.58 18.32
CA GLN A 174 4.12 10.83 18.27
C GLN A 174 3.06 10.82 17.17
N ASN A 175 3.19 9.91 16.18
CA ASN A 175 2.37 9.86 14.97
C ASN A 175 1.70 8.48 14.78
N GLU A 176 1.82 7.55 15.74
CA GLU A 176 1.38 6.15 15.57
C GLU A 176 -0.08 5.88 15.98
N GLU A 177 -0.86 6.91 16.29
CA GLU A 177 -2.29 6.77 16.54
C GLU A 177 -2.97 6.29 15.26
N ASP A 178 -3.64 5.13 15.35
CA ASP A 178 -4.32 4.44 14.23
C ASP A 178 -3.40 3.85 13.13
N ILE A 179 -2.07 3.88 13.29
CA ILE A 179 -1.16 3.24 12.34
C ILE A 179 -0.96 1.76 12.70
N TYR A 180 -1.17 0.87 11.71
CA TYR A 180 -0.95 -0.57 11.89
C TYR A 180 0.49 -0.89 12.31
N TRP A 181 1.48 -0.33 11.61
CA TRP A 181 2.91 -0.50 11.90
C TRP A 181 3.40 0.51 12.93
N ASN A 182 2.88 0.40 14.16
CA ASN A 182 3.34 1.21 15.29
C ASN A 182 4.74 0.79 15.77
N SER A 183 5.35 1.60 16.63
CA SER A 183 6.72 1.38 17.12
C SER A 183 6.92 0.01 17.77
N LYS A 184 5.90 -0.55 18.42
CA LYS A 184 5.99 -1.88 19.03
C LYS A 184 6.08 -2.97 17.96
N ARG A 185 5.22 -2.95 16.94
CA ARG A 185 5.19 -3.96 15.87
C ARG A 185 6.46 -3.91 15.02
N ILE A 186 6.96 -2.70 14.72
CA ILE A 186 8.23 -2.55 14.01
C ILE A 186 9.40 -3.12 14.85
N LEU A 187 9.40 -2.91 16.17
CA LEU A 187 10.44 -3.48 17.04
C LEU A 187 10.39 -5.01 17.09
N GLU A 188 9.19 -5.58 17.17
CA GLU A 188 8.98 -7.04 17.19
C GLU A 188 9.47 -7.72 15.90
N ASP A 189 9.39 -7.01 14.77
CA ASP A 189 9.77 -7.49 13.43
C ASP A 189 10.97 -6.73 12.82
N LEU A 190 11.82 -6.12 13.67
CA LEU A 190 12.88 -5.18 13.24
C LEU A 190 13.88 -5.79 12.24
N ASP A 191 14.02 -7.10 12.23
CA ASP A 191 14.91 -7.80 11.30
C ASP A 191 14.43 -7.71 9.83
N ASN A 192 13.14 -7.40 9.60
CA ASN A 192 12.55 -7.18 8.28
C ASN A 192 12.41 -5.69 7.93
N TRP A 193 12.74 -4.79 8.86
CA TRP A 193 12.66 -3.35 8.68
C TRP A 193 14.02 -2.69 8.51
N PHE A 194 14.07 -1.70 7.65
CA PHE A 194 15.21 -0.80 7.47
C PHE A 194 14.81 0.58 7.97
N VAL A 195 15.43 1.01 9.04
CA VAL A 195 15.13 2.30 9.68
C VAL A 195 16.40 3.14 9.75
N PHE A 196 16.36 4.35 9.23
CA PHE A 196 17.44 5.32 9.28
C PHE A 196 16.95 6.60 9.95
N ALA A 197 17.76 7.14 10.85
CA ALA A 197 17.44 8.39 11.54
C ALA A 197 18.55 9.42 11.36
N LYS A 198 18.20 10.68 11.19
CA LYS A 198 19.10 11.83 11.32
C LYS A 198 19.24 12.12 12.80
N GLU A 199 20.47 11.99 13.32
CA GLU A 199 20.76 12.17 14.74
C GLU A 199 21.64 13.40 14.95
N GLU A 200 21.28 14.21 15.94
CA GLU A 200 22.13 15.29 16.47
C GLU A 200 22.12 15.29 17.99
N ASN A 201 23.30 15.20 18.61
CA ASN A 201 23.49 15.22 20.07
C ASN A 201 22.64 14.19 20.85
N GLY A 202 22.48 12.98 20.29
CA GLY A 202 21.70 11.91 20.91
C GLY A 202 20.19 12.03 20.72
N ILE A 203 19.73 12.93 19.85
CA ILE A 203 18.29 13.16 19.56
C ILE A 203 18.07 12.91 18.07
N ALA A 204 17.03 12.15 17.74
CA ALA A 204 16.60 12.00 16.36
C ALA A 204 15.79 13.22 15.92
N LEU A 205 16.19 13.82 14.79
CA LEU A 205 15.48 14.95 14.16
C LEU A 205 14.42 14.46 13.19
N GLY A 206 14.64 13.32 12.58
CA GLY A 206 13.74 12.64 11.67
C GLY A 206 14.20 11.23 11.38
N ALA A 207 13.31 10.39 10.89
CA ALA A 207 13.58 9.01 10.54
C ALA A 207 12.78 8.60 9.31
N VAL A 208 13.35 7.73 8.47
CA VAL A 208 12.69 7.03 7.37
C VAL A 208 12.67 5.54 7.68
N TYR A 209 11.54 4.88 7.42
CA TYR A 209 11.39 3.44 7.63
C TYR A 209 10.72 2.78 6.43
N TYR A 210 11.27 1.65 6.02
CA TYR A 210 10.86 0.92 4.83
C TYR A 210 11.16 -0.57 4.98
N THR A 211 10.54 -1.38 4.14
CA THR A 211 10.73 -2.84 4.11
C THR A 211 10.76 -3.34 2.67
N PHE A 212 11.20 -4.58 2.52
CA PHE A 212 11.15 -5.32 1.26
C PHE A 212 9.71 -5.79 0.97
N ILE A 213 9.25 -5.64 -0.27
CA ILE A 213 7.94 -6.13 -0.69
C ILE A 213 8.04 -7.65 -0.93
N PRO A 214 7.35 -8.49 -0.14
CA PRO A 214 7.45 -9.93 -0.25
C PRO A 214 7.08 -10.45 -1.64
N ASN A 215 7.81 -11.48 -2.10
CA ASN A 215 7.63 -12.14 -3.40
C ASN A 215 7.93 -11.28 -4.63
N THR A 216 8.64 -10.16 -4.46
CA THR A 216 9.15 -9.33 -5.55
C THR A 216 10.65 -9.56 -5.77
N ASP A 217 11.16 -9.12 -6.94
CA ASP A 217 12.58 -9.22 -7.27
C ASP A 217 13.29 -7.87 -7.06
N GLY A 218 13.39 -7.46 -5.79
CA GLY A 218 14.13 -6.27 -5.40
C GLY A 218 13.29 -5.00 -5.25
N ASP A 219 12.00 -5.13 -4.91
CA ASP A 219 11.12 -3.99 -4.67
C ASP A 219 11.00 -3.70 -3.18
N TYR A 220 10.98 -2.43 -2.82
CA TYR A 220 10.86 -1.93 -1.45
C TYR A 220 9.73 -0.91 -1.36
N GLU A 221 9.16 -0.80 -0.17
CA GLU A 221 8.15 0.22 0.13
C GLU A 221 8.58 1.06 1.33
N ILE A 222 8.59 2.39 1.15
CA ILE A 222 8.75 3.35 2.24
C ILE A 222 7.38 3.55 2.87
N PHE A 223 7.25 3.15 4.14
CA PHE A 223 6.03 3.29 4.92
C PHE A 223 5.86 4.66 5.54
N GLY A 224 6.95 5.39 5.76
CA GLY A 224 6.85 6.74 6.27
C GLY A 224 8.19 7.43 6.52
N ILE A 225 8.08 8.73 6.74
CA ILE A 225 9.15 9.60 7.19
C ILE A 225 8.62 10.41 8.35
N ASP A 226 9.10 10.12 9.56
CA ASP A 226 8.77 10.88 10.76
C ASP A 226 9.77 12.02 10.95
N ILE A 227 9.27 13.22 11.21
CA ILE A 227 10.11 14.39 11.51
C ILE A 227 9.54 15.06 12.77
N ASP A 228 10.42 15.49 13.69
CA ASP A 228 10.03 16.31 14.83
C ASP A 228 9.26 17.54 14.32
N GLN A 229 7.99 17.68 14.69
CA GLN A 229 7.09 18.73 14.21
C GLN A 229 7.64 20.15 14.45
N ASN A 230 8.47 20.32 15.49
CA ASN A 230 9.10 21.61 15.81
C ASN A 230 10.35 21.89 14.94
N LYS A 231 10.79 20.90 14.16
CA LYS A 231 12.03 20.95 13.33
C LYS A 231 11.76 20.53 11.89
N PHE A 232 10.49 20.56 11.48
CA PHE A 232 10.13 20.20 10.13
C PHE A 232 10.87 21.07 9.10
N ASP A 233 11.59 20.40 8.21
CA ASP A 233 12.36 20.98 7.13
C ASP A 233 12.28 20.07 5.90
N LEU A 234 11.89 20.61 4.76
CA LEU A 234 11.84 19.87 3.49
C LEU A 234 13.20 19.30 3.08
N GLU A 235 14.31 19.98 3.42
CA GLU A 235 15.65 19.47 3.14
C GLU A 235 15.95 18.22 3.99
N LEU A 236 15.51 18.18 5.26
CA LEU A 236 15.62 16.98 6.10
C LEU A 236 14.78 15.84 5.53
N PHE A 237 13.54 16.12 5.12
CA PHE A 237 12.67 15.11 4.46
C PHE A 237 13.37 14.52 3.22
N LYS A 238 13.89 15.39 2.35
CA LYS A 238 14.63 15.00 1.15
C LYS A 238 15.90 14.20 1.47
N GLU A 239 16.63 14.59 2.50
CA GLU A 239 17.84 13.87 2.95
C GLU A 239 17.51 12.45 3.40
N LEU A 240 16.44 12.26 4.17
CA LEU A 240 15.96 10.95 4.64
C LEU A 240 15.49 10.08 3.48
N LEU A 241 14.68 10.65 2.58
CA LEU A 241 14.18 9.96 1.40
C LEU A 241 15.31 9.49 0.48
N CYS A 242 16.28 10.38 0.19
CA CYS A 242 17.46 10.02 -0.59
C CYS A 242 18.32 8.94 0.10
N SER A 243 18.36 8.92 1.44
CA SER A 243 19.12 7.91 2.19
C SER A 243 18.49 6.53 2.03
N ALA A 244 17.17 6.42 2.09
CA ALA A 244 16.45 5.18 1.83
C ALA A 244 16.74 4.68 0.41
N LEU A 245 16.60 5.54 -0.61
CA LEU A 245 16.89 5.17 -2.00
C LEU A 245 18.32 4.69 -2.22
N LEU A 246 19.31 5.34 -1.56
CA LEU A 246 20.72 4.95 -1.65
C LEU A 246 20.96 3.58 -1.00
N ASP A 247 20.39 3.32 0.17
CA ASP A 247 20.54 2.03 0.85
C ASP A 247 19.88 0.92 0.02
N VAL A 248 18.68 1.12 -0.46
CA VAL A 248 18.01 0.16 -1.34
C VAL A 248 18.84 -0.13 -2.60
N LYS A 249 19.41 0.90 -3.22
CA LYS A 249 20.30 0.73 -4.37
C LYS A 249 21.56 -0.07 -4.03
N GLN A 250 22.17 0.15 -2.84
CA GLN A 250 23.32 -0.63 -2.37
C GLN A 250 22.98 -2.10 -2.10
N ARG A 251 21.73 -2.40 -1.79
CA ARG A 251 21.20 -3.77 -1.64
C ARG A 251 20.81 -4.43 -2.96
N ASN A 252 21.10 -3.77 -4.09
CA ASN A 252 20.67 -4.18 -5.44
C ASN A 252 19.14 -4.18 -5.62
N GLY A 253 18.42 -3.36 -4.85
CA GLY A 253 17.00 -3.11 -5.06
C GLY A 253 16.75 -2.43 -6.40
N LYS A 254 15.61 -2.70 -7.01
CA LYS A 254 15.24 -2.22 -8.34
C LYS A 254 14.28 -1.05 -8.28
N HIS A 255 13.26 -1.16 -7.44
CA HIS A 255 12.20 -0.17 -7.32
C HIS A 255 11.93 0.18 -5.85
N VAL A 256 11.46 1.39 -5.66
CA VAL A 256 10.96 1.85 -4.35
C VAL A 256 9.60 2.50 -4.55
N VAL A 257 8.61 1.98 -3.84
CA VAL A 257 7.25 2.55 -3.76
C VAL A 257 7.19 3.48 -2.56
N PHE A 258 6.51 4.61 -2.72
CA PHE A 258 6.33 5.58 -1.65
C PHE A 258 4.99 6.30 -1.78
N PHE A 259 4.14 6.13 -0.78
CA PHE A 259 2.91 6.90 -0.63
C PHE A 259 3.20 8.14 0.20
N CYS A 260 2.77 9.30 -0.27
CA CYS A 260 2.98 10.55 0.46
C CYS A 260 1.84 11.55 0.24
N ASP A 261 1.70 12.46 1.20
CA ASP A 261 0.83 13.60 1.07
C ASP A 261 1.20 14.47 -0.14
N LYS A 262 0.21 15.20 -0.65
CA LYS A 262 0.37 16.12 -1.80
C LYS A 262 1.51 17.12 -1.63
N GLU A 263 1.73 17.61 -0.42
CA GLU A 263 2.77 18.60 -0.14
C GLU A 263 4.19 18.05 -0.36
N TYR A 264 4.38 16.72 -0.29
CA TYR A 264 5.68 16.04 -0.48
C TYR A 264 5.89 15.50 -1.90
N GLU A 265 4.86 15.52 -2.76
CA GLU A 265 4.93 14.97 -4.12
C GLU A 265 6.09 15.55 -4.92
N GLN A 266 6.23 16.90 -4.93
CA GLN A 266 7.31 17.54 -5.68
C GLN A 266 8.70 17.14 -5.12
N THR A 267 8.83 17.00 -3.80
CA THR A 267 10.09 16.56 -3.17
C THR A 267 10.43 15.12 -3.54
N ALA A 268 9.43 14.24 -3.60
CA ALA A 268 9.62 12.88 -4.08
C ALA A 268 10.07 12.88 -5.56
N ILE A 269 9.44 13.66 -6.43
CA ILE A 269 9.84 13.81 -7.84
C ILE A 269 11.30 14.32 -7.95
N ASP A 270 11.69 15.31 -7.15
CA ASP A 270 13.06 15.82 -7.11
C ASP A 270 14.08 14.79 -6.62
N CYS A 271 13.65 13.79 -5.85
CA CYS A 271 14.45 12.63 -5.45
C CYS A 271 14.47 11.52 -6.53
N GLY A 272 13.75 11.67 -7.63
CA GLY A 272 13.74 10.74 -8.76
C GLY A 272 12.60 9.73 -8.74
N PHE A 273 11.54 10.01 -7.99
CA PHE A 273 10.29 9.28 -8.10
C PHE A 273 9.46 9.77 -9.30
N THR A 274 8.56 8.91 -9.74
CA THR A 274 7.51 9.23 -10.71
C THR A 274 6.17 8.98 -10.02
N CYS A 275 5.32 9.99 -9.97
CA CYS A 275 3.95 9.82 -9.49
C CYS A 275 3.13 9.04 -10.53
N ILE A 276 2.46 7.97 -10.08
CA ILE A 276 1.63 7.10 -10.94
C ILE A 276 0.12 7.30 -10.69
N GLY A 277 -0.26 8.11 -9.71
CA GLY A 277 -1.65 8.42 -9.41
C GLY A 277 -1.91 8.67 -7.94
N ASN A 278 -3.15 8.97 -7.62
CA ASN A 278 -3.62 9.15 -6.26
C ASN A 278 -4.20 7.84 -5.73
N TYR A 279 -3.84 7.51 -4.50
CA TYR A 279 -4.39 6.42 -3.70
C TYR A 279 -5.39 6.96 -2.69
N LEU A 280 -6.58 6.37 -2.65
CA LEU A 280 -7.59 6.65 -1.63
C LEU A 280 -7.90 5.38 -0.87
N CYS A 281 -7.74 5.41 0.45
CA CYS A 281 -8.12 4.32 1.34
C CYS A 281 -9.41 4.65 2.09
N PHE A 282 -10.38 3.75 1.99
CA PHE A 282 -11.65 3.85 2.69
C PHE A 282 -11.72 2.81 3.79
N LYS A 283 -12.26 3.21 4.95
CA LYS A 283 -12.44 2.34 6.11
C LYS A 283 -13.91 2.23 6.48
N THR A 284 -14.38 1.04 6.79
CA THR A 284 -15.69 0.82 7.38
C THR A 284 -15.65 -0.29 8.41
N HIS A 285 -16.40 -0.14 9.50
CA HIS A 285 -16.58 -1.16 10.52
C HIS A 285 -17.73 -2.09 10.12
N LEU A 286 -17.51 -3.43 10.21
CA LEU A 286 -18.44 -4.46 9.77
C LEU A 286 -19.36 -4.97 10.88
#